data_1743e4c49d224b4b22d94b4c39e67ecb
#
_entry.id   1743e4c49d224b4b22d94b4c39e67ecb
#
_cell.length_a   1.000
_cell.length_b   1.000
_cell.length_c   1.000
_cell.angle_alpha   90.00
_cell.angle_beta   90.00
_cell.angle_gamma   90.00
#
_symmetry.space_group_name_H-M   'P 1'
#
loop_
_entity.id
_entity.type
_entity.pdbx_description
1 polymer ?
#
loop_
_entity_poly.entity_id
_entity_poly.type
_entity_poly.pdbx_seq_one_letter_code
_entity_poly.pdbx_strand_id
1 'polypeptide(L)'
;MIAYLRNVWRALTNRYDGAHWSRRRSRAYGTPQAARYDATASTRLELVTQARDAEANDATVNRMCDIWETYTVGTGLHVQPSSSDADWNAKAREWWVGWERYCDETSLLGFASLTGLISRTWFIDGEVFILWTKGQSGTPRIQVLEGHNFGTPPERHKDEGISVIDGVEISPSGRPIGYWRIHAKDAAGKVRYELLPTDAVIHVFEPSRPGQYRGLPFLYPVINDLLDLKDLRELEMAAAKDAAEITNVYKTETGELSSQELRQSRFGIPTAGTSTTPADRTAYYRDAAPGRNLVLKSGDSIEQFRSDRPSVACREHWRYLTERVCSGVGIAYVMVYPDSMQGTVYRGSLDMASSMFRARSLVIADV
;
A
#
# COMPACT_ATOMS: atom_id res chain seq x y z
N MET A 1 -10.24 25.16 -41.86
CA MET A 1 -10.38 24.12 -42.90
C MET A 1 -9.27 23.08 -42.83
N ILE A 2 -7.98 23.42 -42.89
CA ILE A 2 -6.84 22.48 -42.85
C ILE A 2 -6.79 21.61 -41.56
N ALA A 3 -7.07 22.21 -40.39
CA ALA A 3 -7.11 21.46 -39.13
C ALA A 3 -8.28 20.47 -39.07
N TYR A 4 -9.41 20.81 -39.66
CA TYR A 4 -10.58 19.92 -39.77
C TYR A 4 -10.29 18.73 -40.69
N LEU A 5 -9.73 19.01 -41.88
CA LEU A 5 -9.37 17.96 -42.85
C LEU A 5 -8.29 17.03 -42.30
N ARG A 6 -7.32 17.55 -41.55
CA ARG A 6 -6.30 16.74 -40.87
C ARG A 6 -6.90 15.83 -39.79
N ASN A 7 -7.88 16.31 -39.04
CA ASN A 7 -8.58 15.52 -38.03
C ASN A 7 -9.47 14.44 -38.66
N VAL A 8 -10.14 14.75 -39.74
CA VAL A 8 -10.95 13.80 -40.54
C VAL A 8 -10.03 12.72 -41.15
N TRP A 9 -8.90 13.11 -41.72
CA TRP A 9 -7.91 12.16 -42.29
C TRP A 9 -7.33 11.26 -41.22
N ARG A 10 -6.97 11.80 -40.02
CA ARG A 10 -6.54 11.01 -38.87
C ARG A 10 -7.63 10.06 -38.36
N ALA A 11 -8.88 10.47 -38.33
CA ALA A 11 -10.00 9.62 -37.93
C ALA A 11 -10.22 8.45 -38.91
N LEU A 12 -9.98 8.66 -40.19
CA LEU A 12 -10.10 7.63 -41.23
C LEU A 12 -8.91 6.66 -41.27
N THR A 13 -7.73 7.10 -40.84
CA THR A 13 -6.50 6.29 -40.88
C THR A 13 -6.19 5.59 -39.57
N ASN A 14 -6.78 6.02 -38.46
CA ASN A 14 -6.44 5.47 -37.13
C ASN A 14 -7.54 4.54 -36.64
N ARG A 15 -7.30 3.24 -36.77
CA ARG A 15 -8.24 2.15 -36.48
C ARG A 15 -8.53 1.98 -34.98
N TYR A 16 -7.73 2.63 -34.09
CA TYR A 16 -7.83 2.47 -32.66
C TYR A 16 -8.29 3.75 -31.95
N ASP A 17 -9.49 3.74 -31.40
CA ASP A 17 -10.06 4.87 -30.64
C ASP A 17 -9.16 5.30 -29.45
N GLY A 18 -8.49 4.33 -28.83
CA GLY A 18 -7.48 4.57 -27.79
C GLY A 18 -6.34 5.49 -28.27
N ALA A 19 -6.07 5.65 -29.56
CA ALA A 19 -5.07 6.54 -30.12
C ALA A 19 -5.58 7.97 -30.42
N HIS A 20 -6.85 8.31 -30.17
CA HIS A 20 -7.42 9.65 -30.39
C HIS A 20 -7.48 10.49 -29.12
N TRP A 21 -6.98 11.72 -29.20
CA TRP A 21 -7.14 12.70 -28.13
C TRP A 21 -8.52 13.35 -28.15
N SER A 22 -9.19 13.43 -27.00
CA SER A 22 -10.40 14.20 -26.81
C SER A 22 -10.37 14.96 -25.48
N ARG A 23 -11.17 16.04 -25.36
CA ARG A 23 -11.30 16.79 -24.08
C ARG A 23 -11.74 15.95 -22.88
N ARG A 24 -12.41 14.81 -23.13
CA ARG A 24 -12.90 13.89 -22.09
C ARG A 24 -11.89 12.79 -21.72
N ARG A 25 -10.82 12.62 -22.50
CA ARG A 25 -9.82 11.56 -22.29
C ARG A 25 -8.46 12.20 -22.33
N SER A 26 -7.93 12.54 -21.15
CA SER A 26 -6.53 12.91 -21.01
C SER A 26 -5.66 11.70 -21.33
N ARG A 27 -4.50 11.93 -21.92
CA ARG A 27 -3.54 10.88 -22.28
C ARG A 27 -2.21 11.19 -21.68
N ALA A 28 -1.47 10.12 -21.37
CA ALA A 28 -0.04 10.24 -21.25
C ALA A 28 0.55 10.75 -22.57
N TYR A 29 1.27 11.84 -22.50
CA TYR A 29 2.01 12.39 -23.63
C TYR A 29 3.43 11.83 -23.59
N GLY A 30 3.94 11.41 -24.73
CA GLY A 30 5.32 10.99 -24.86
C GLY A 30 5.50 9.82 -25.84
N THR A 31 6.72 9.56 -26.20
CA THR A 31 7.12 8.32 -26.86
C THR A 31 7.30 7.21 -25.82
N PRO A 32 7.01 5.94 -26.17
CA PRO A 32 7.29 4.84 -25.27
C PRO A 32 8.76 4.85 -24.84
N GLN A 33 9.00 4.82 -23.55
CA GLN A 33 10.34 4.77 -22.95
C GLN A 33 10.64 3.38 -22.42
N ALA A 34 11.93 3.08 -22.25
CA ALA A 34 12.35 1.84 -21.59
C ALA A 34 11.91 1.84 -20.12
N ALA A 35 11.55 0.67 -19.58
CA ALA A 35 11.03 0.50 -18.21
C ALA A 35 11.89 1.19 -17.13
N ARG A 36 13.21 1.23 -17.31
CA ARG A 36 14.16 1.89 -16.42
C ARG A 36 13.96 3.40 -16.24
N TYR A 37 13.24 4.05 -17.16
CA TYR A 37 12.95 5.49 -17.09
C TYR A 37 11.58 5.79 -16.51
N ASP A 38 10.66 4.79 -16.49
CA ASP A 38 9.33 4.97 -15.93
C ASP A 38 9.37 4.97 -14.39
N ALA A 39 10.22 4.11 -13.81
CA ALA A 39 10.41 4.03 -12.36
C ALA A 39 11.84 4.46 -12.00
N THR A 40 12.02 5.76 -11.80
CA THR A 40 13.30 6.28 -11.27
C THR A 40 13.48 5.87 -9.80
N ALA A 41 14.72 5.92 -9.29
CA ALA A 41 15.01 5.62 -7.88
C ALA A 41 14.14 6.43 -6.91
N SER A 42 13.93 7.73 -7.20
CA SER A 42 13.08 8.60 -6.38
C SER A 42 11.61 8.17 -6.41
N THR A 43 11.07 7.88 -7.60
CA THR A 43 9.68 7.42 -7.75
C THR A 43 9.47 6.08 -7.05
N ARG A 44 10.41 5.14 -7.19
CA ARG A 44 10.35 3.85 -6.50
C ARG A 44 10.35 4.01 -4.97
N LEU A 45 11.26 4.81 -4.44
CA LEU A 45 11.35 5.06 -3.00
C LEU A 45 10.09 5.75 -2.45
N GLU A 46 9.49 6.65 -3.22
CA GLU A 46 8.21 7.27 -2.85
C GLU A 46 7.08 6.23 -2.77
N LEU A 47 6.96 5.37 -3.79
CA LEU A 47 5.97 4.29 -3.79
C LEU A 47 6.17 3.31 -2.62
N VAL A 48 7.42 2.95 -2.31
CA VAL A 48 7.74 2.11 -1.13
C VAL A 48 7.34 2.80 0.17
N THR A 49 7.61 4.10 0.30
CA THR A 49 7.24 4.86 1.49
C THR A 49 5.72 4.87 1.70
N GLN A 50 4.95 5.09 0.63
CA GLN A 50 3.49 5.06 0.69
C GLN A 50 2.94 3.66 0.97
N ALA A 51 3.53 2.62 0.38
CA ALA A 51 3.14 1.24 0.64
C ALA A 51 3.37 0.82 2.10
N ARG A 52 4.50 1.21 2.69
CA ARG A 52 4.82 0.97 4.11
C ARG A 52 3.91 1.78 5.04
N ASP A 53 3.58 3.02 4.70
CA ASP A 53 2.60 3.80 5.45
C ASP A 53 1.22 3.12 5.43
N ALA A 54 0.80 2.63 4.26
CA ALA A 54 -0.45 1.89 4.13
C ALA A 54 -0.43 0.57 4.93
N GLU A 55 0.65 -0.20 4.91
CA GLU A 55 0.79 -1.40 5.75
C GLU A 55 0.65 -1.08 7.24
N ALA A 56 1.28 -0.02 7.70
CA ALA A 56 1.28 0.35 9.12
C ALA A 56 -0.06 0.92 9.60
N ASN A 57 -0.78 1.65 8.74
CA ASN A 57 -1.92 2.48 9.12
C ASN A 57 -3.27 2.04 8.54
N ASP A 58 -3.30 1.10 7.58
CA ASP A 58 -4.54 0.57 7.01
C ASP A 58 -4.71 -0.92 7.31
N ALA A 59 -5.78 -1.24 8.06
CA ALA A 59 -6.08 -2.61 8.46
C ALA A 59 -6.36 -3.55 7.27
N THR A 60 -6.89 -3.01 6.16
CA THR A 60 -7.15 -3.79 4.95
C THR A 60 -5.84 -4.21 4.28
N VAL A 61 -4.90 -3.27 4.17
CA VAL A 61 -3.56 -3.54 3.61
C VAL A 61 -2.79 -4.51 4.50
N ASN A 62 -2.80 -4.29 5.82
CA ASN A 62 -2.15 -5.22 6.76
C ASN A 62 -2.72 -6.64 6.61
N ARG A 63 -4.05 -6.78 6.49
CA ARG A 63 -4.70 -8.08 6.22
C ARG A 63 -4.27 -8.67 4.88
N MET A 64 -4.09 -7.86 3.84
CA MET A 64 -3.57 -8.32 2.55
C MET A 64 -2.15 -8.88 2.67
N CYS A 65 -1.28 -8.25 3.48
CA CYS A 65 0.06 -8.75 3.77
C CYS A 65 0.03 -10.12 4.44
N ASP A 66 -0.85 -10.32 5.44
CA ASP A 66 -1.00 -11.60 6.11
C ASP A 66 -1.52 -12.70 5.17
N ILE A 67 -2.47 -12.36 4.29
CA ILE A 67 -2.97 -13.27 3.27
C ILE A 67 -1.85 -13.64 2.30
N TRP A 68 -1.12 -12.64 1.81
CA TRP A 68 0.00 -12.86 0.91
C TRP A 68 1.05 -13.80 1.52
N GLU A 69 1.53 -13.52 2.72
CA GLU A 69 2.49 -14.35 3.44
C GLU A 69 1.95 -15.78 3.63
N THR A 70 0.71 -15.90 4.12
CA THR A 70 0.09 -17.21 4.41
C THR A 70 -0.06 -18.09 3.16
N TYR A 71 -0.43 -17.49 2.02
CA TYR A 71 -0.70 -18.27 0.81
C TYR A 71 0.51 -18.43 -0.12
N THR A 72 1.58 -17.64 0.07
CA THR A 72 2.83 -17.81 -0.69
C THR A 72 3.83 -18.74 0.01
N VAL A 73 3.97 -18.62 1.32
CA VAL A 73 4.96 -19.37 2.11
C VAL A 73 4.31 -20.28 3.15
N GLY A 74 3.18 -19.87 3.71
CA GLY A 74 2.44 -20.64 4.72
C GLY A 74 3.25 -20.86 5.98
N THR A 75 3.42 -22.14 6.34
CA THR A 75 4.20 -22.54 7.52
C THR A 75 5.70 -22.57 7.30
N GLY A 76 6.16 -22.13 6.14
CA GLY A 76 7.56 -22.15 5.72
C GLY A 76 7.84 -23.16 4.60
N LEU A 77 8.93 -22.94 3.88
CA LEU A 77 9.39 -23.84 2.84
C LEU A 77 10.06 -25.07 3.47
N HIS A 78 9.72 -26.23 2.95
CA HIS A 78 10.31 -27.50 3.38
C HIS A 78 11.29 -28.01 2.34
N VAL A 79 12.56 -28.08 2.71
CA VAL A 79 13.61 -28.62 1.84
C VAL A 79 13.73 -30.13 2.05
N GLN A 80 13.60 -30.88 0.95
CA GLN A 80 13.77 -32.33 0.94
C GLN A 80 14.92 -32.70 0.00
N PRO A 81 16.07 -33.18 0.55
CA PRO A 81 17.14 -33.71 -0.29
C PRO A 81 16.65 -34.91 -1.11
N SER A 82 16.93 -34.93 -2.39
CA SER A 82 16.49 -35.99 -3.32
C SER A 82 17.60 -36.44 -4.27
N SER A 83 18.77 -36.83 -3.69
CA SER A 83 19.82 -37.45 -4.47
C SER A 83 19.61 -38.99 -4.55
N SER A 84 20.39 -39.65 -5.41
CA SER A 84 20.40 -41.13 -5.50
C SER A 84 21.03 -41.81 -4.28
N ASP A 85 21.75 -41.04 -3.43
CA ASP A 85 22.40 -41.54 -2.21
C ASP A 85 21.50 -41.29 -1.00
N ALA A 86 20.95 -42.36 -0.44
CA ALA A 86 20.06 -42.32 0.70
C ALA A 86 20.77 -41.85 2.00
N ASP A 87 22.04 -42.23 2.18
CA ASP A 87 22.81 -41.84 3.36
C ASP A 87 23.18 -40.36 3.34
N TRP A 88 23.50 -39.84 2.15
CA TRP A 88 23.70 -38.41 1.95
C TRP A 88 22.42 -37.63 2.24
N ASN A 89 21.28 -38.07 1.70
CA ASN A 89 20.00 -37.44 1.95
C ASN A 89 19.65 -37.38 3.45
N ALA A 90 19.94 -38.44 4.19
CA ALA A 90 19.69 -38.46 5.63
C ALA A 90 20.57 -37.44 6.38
N LYS A 91 21.87 -37.40 6.07
CA LYS A 91 22.82 -36.43 6.67
C LYS A 91 22.49 -35.01 6.30
N ALA A 92 22.12 -34.74 5.05
CA ALA A 92 21.73 -33.42 4.58
C ALA A 92 20.46 -32.93 5.30
N ARG A 93 19.49 -33.80 5.54
CA ARG A 93 18.29 -33.50 6.32
C ARG A 93 18.59 -33.15 7.76
N GLU A 94 19.45 -33.95 8.40
CA GLU A 94 19.87 -33.70 9.78
C GLU A 94 20.61 -32.38 9.92
N TRP A 95 21.51 -32.08 8.99
CA TRP A 95 22.23 -30.81 8.95
C TRP A 95 21.25 -29.63 8.72
N TRP A 96 20.28 -29.78 7.80
CA TRP A 96 19.27 -28.78 7.51
C TRP A 96 18.44 -28.43 8.75
N VAL A 97 17.90 -29.41 9.46
CA VAL A 97 17.12 -29.21 10.70
C VAL A 97 17.90 -28.45 11.77
N GLY A 98 19.20 -28.68 11.84
CA GLY A 98 20.08 -27.91 12.72
C GLY A 98 20.28 -26.46 12.23
N TRP A 99 20.52 -26.31 10.94
CA TRP A 99 20.83 -25.01 10.32
C TRP A 99 19.60 -24.07 10.22
N GLU A 100 18.43 -24.57 9.86
CA GLU A 100 17.21 -23.78 9.67
C GLU A 100 16.82 -22.94 10.88
N ARG A 101 17.25 -23.33 12.08
CA ARG A 101 16.97 -22.58 13.32
C ARG A 101 17.84 -21.34 13.49
N TYR A 102 19.01 -21.34 12.86
CA TYR A 102 20.05 -20.32 13.05
C TYR A 102 20.55 -19.73 11.73
N CYS A 103 19.79 -19.90 10.65
CA CYS A 103 20.18 -19.47 9.32
C CYS A 103 20.27 -17.95 9.18
N ASP A 104 19.49 -17.19 9.97
CA ASP A 104 19.46 -15.75 9.95
C ASP A 104 20.76 -15.16 10.54
N GLU A 105 21.34 -14.15 9.83
CA GLU A 105 22.53 -13.42 10.29
C GLU A 105 22.31 -12.75 11.65
N THR A 106 21.11 -12.22 11.88
CA THR A 106 20.75 -11.58 13.17
C THR A 106 20.48 -12.59 14.28
N SER A 107 20.31 -13.87 13.94
CA SER A 107 19.93 -14.96 14.86
C SER A 107 18.58 -14.76 15.56
N LEU A 108 17.71 -13.93 14.99
CA LEU A 108 16.37 -13.67 15.52
C LEU A 108 15.33 -14.64 14.95
N LEU A 109 15.48 -15.03 13.68
CA LEU A 109 14.48 -15.80 12.95
C LEU A 109 15.01 -17.15 12.51
N GLY A 110 14.15 -18.16 12.54
CA GLY A 110 14.40 -19.41 11.83
C GLY A 110 13.98 -19.30 10.37
N PHE A 111 14.36 -20.27 9.55
CA PHE A 111 14.18 -20.27 8.11
C PHE A 111 12.72 -20.04 7.68
N ALA A 112 11.76 -20.69 8.33
CA ALA A 112 10.33 -20.52 8.04
C ALA A 112 9.86 -19.07 8.25
N SER A 113 10.22 -18.46 9.38
CA SER A 113 9.88 -17.06 9.67
C SER A 113 10.62 -16.09 8.76
N LEU A 114 11.86 -16.42 8.39
CA LEU A 114 12.67 -15.61 7.49
C LEU A 114 12.08 -15.60 6.07
N THR A 115 11.60 -16.74 5.57
CA THR A 115 10.92 -16.83 4.28
C THR A 115 9.57 -16.10 4.30
N GLY A 116 8.85 -16.10 5.42
CA GLY A 116 7.66 -15.25 5.61
C GLY A 116 7.99 -13.77 5.52
N LEU A 117 9.05 -13.32 6.22
CA LEU A 117 9.54 -11.95 6.15
C LEU A 117 9.95 -11.55 4.73
N ILE A 118 10.66 -12.43 4.01
CA ILE A 118 11.03 -12.21 2.60
C ILE A 118 9.79 -12.01 1.73
N SER A 119 8.78 -12.88 1.87
CA SER A 119 7.53 -12.79 1.12
C SER A 119 6.78 -11.49 1.41
N ARG A 120 6.66 -11.11 2.68
CA ARG A 120 6.01 -9.87 3.11
C ARG A 120 6.74 -8.62 2.60
N THR A 121 8.06 -8.58 2.73
CA THR A 121 8.89 -7.49 2.20
C THR A 121 8.76 -7.37 0.68
N TRP A 122 8.77 -8.50 -0.03
CA TRP A 122 8.56 -8.51 -1.47
C TRP A 122 7.21 -7.92 -1.87
N PHE A 123 6.14 -8.19 -1.13
CA PHE A 123 4.82 -7.62 -1.37
C PHE A 123 4.79 -6.10 -1.18
N ILE A 124 5.34 -5.61 -0.06
CA ILE A 124 5.27 -4.20 0.32
C ILE A 124 6.28 -3.35 -0.44
N ASP A 125 7.53 -3.79 -0.53
CA ASP A 125 8.61 -3.04 -1.18
C ASP A 125 8.69 -3.33 -2.69
N GLY A 126 8.08 -4.45 -3.15
CA GLY A 126 8.17 -4.93 -4.52
C GLY A 126 9.44 -5.70 -4.83
N GLU A 127 10.42 -5.68 -3.91
CA GLU A 127 11.68 -6.38 -4.05
C GLU A 127 12.31 -6.67 -2.68
N VAL A 128 13.17 -7.67 -2.64
CA VAL A 128 14.00 -7.97 -1.48
C VAL A 128 15.34 -8.52 -1.93
N PHE A 129 16.40 -8.20 -1.20
CA PHE A 129 17.75 -8.69 -1.45
C PHE A 129 18.14 -9.66 -0.35
N ILE A 130 18.65 -10.81 -0.76
CA ILE A 130 19.08 -11.88 0.14
C ILE A 130 20.57 -12.07 -0.10
N LEU A 131 21.38 -11.96 0.95
CA LEU A 131 22.80 -12.10 0.91
C LEU A 131 23.24 -13.35 1.66
N TRP A 132 24.15 -14.10 1.05
CA TRP A 132 24.88 -15.13 1.76
C TRP A 132 26.03 -14.52 2.57
N THR A 133 26.02 -14.79 3.85
CA THR A 133 27.07 -14.37 4.78
C THR A 133 27.69 -15.58 5.47
N LYS A 134 28.80 -15.36 6.16
CA LYS A 134 29.47 -16.41 6.94
C LYS A 134 29.39 -16.06 8.41
N GLY A 135 28.75 -16.91 9.18
CA GLY A 135 28.76 -16.80 10.65
C GLY A 135 30.17 -17.02 11.25
N GLN A 136 30.32 -16.72 12.52
CA GLN A 136 31.61 -16.83 13.24
C GLN A 136 32.28 -18.20 13.13
N SER A 137 31.49 -19.28 13.02
CA SER A 137 31.97 -20.65 12.84
C SER A 137 32.20 -21.05 11.38
N GLY A 138 32.06 -20.12 10.42
CA GLY A 138 32.15 -20.40 8.99
C GLY A 138 30.89 -21.05 8.40
N THR A 139 29.84 -21.28 9.19
CA THR A 139 28.54 -21.75 8.69
C THR A 139 27.86 -20.68 7.83
N PRO A 140 27.23 -21.06 6.71
CA PRO A 140 26.50 -20.11 5.87
C PRO A 140 25.32 -19.50 6.64
N ARG A 141 25.09 -18.22 6.47
CA ARG A 141 23.95 -17.48 7.02
C ARG A 141 23.28 -16.64 5.94
N ILE A 142 22.07 -16.25 6.21
CA ILE A 142 21.24 -15.45 5.33
C ILE A 142 21.04 -14.07 5.95
N GLN A 143 21.35 -13.02 5.21
CA GLN A 143 21.00 -11.65 5.56
C GLN A 143 19.95 -11.12 4.58
N VAL A 144 18.80 -10.74 5.09
CA VAL A 144 17.74 -10.11 4.30
C VAL A 144 17.90 -8.59 4.35
N LEU A 145 17.89 -7.94 3.22
CA LEU A 145 18.02 -6.48 3.08
C LEU A 145 16.90 -5.91 2.23
N GLU A 146 16.39 -4.76 2.65
CA GLU A 146 15.38 -4.01 1.92
C GLU A 146 15.96 -3.26 0.73
N GLY A 147 15.13 -2.98 -0.28
CA GLY A 147 15.54 -2.35 -1.54
C GLY A 147 16.21 -0.98 -1.41
N HIS A 148 15.90 -0.20 -0.36
CA HIS A 148 16.53 1.10 -0.13
C HIS A 148 18.01 1.02 0.32
N ASN A 149 18.47 -0.16 0.73
CA ASN A 149 19.89 -0.40 1.03
C ASN A 149 20.76 -0.55 -0.21
N PHE A 150 20.16 -0.42 -1.42
CA PHE A 150 20.87 -0.47 -2.69
C PHE A 150 20.60 0.78 -3.51
N GLY A 151 21.65 1.36 -4.08
CA GLY A 151 21.54 2.58 -4.87
C GLY A 151 22.82 2.94 -5.61
N THR A 152 22.69 3.80 -6.59
CA THR A 152 23.81 4.20 -7.47
C THR A 152 24.80 5.10 -6.73
N PRO A 153 26.10 4.74 -6.67
CA PRO A 153 27.11 5.60 -6.09
C PRO A 153 27.31 6.87 -6.95
N PRO A 154 27.50 8.05 -6.33
CA PRO A 154 27.59 9.33 -7.06
C PRO A 154 28.79 9.44 -7.99
N GLU A 155 29.85 8.69 -7.74
CA GLU A 155 31.12 8.81 -8.48
C GLU A 155 31.22 7.90 -9.72
N ARG A 156 30.22 6.99 -9.95
CA ARG A 156 30.35 5.93 -10.96
C ARG A 156 29.44 6.11 -12.17
N HIS A 157 29.65 7.17 -12.94
CA HIS A 157 28.88 7.42 -14.14
C HIS A 157 29.60 7.10 -15.49
N LYS A 158 30.85 6.57 -15.49
CA LYS A 158 31.68 6.67 -16.71
C LYS A 158 32.49 5.47 -17.10
N ASP A 159 32.27 4.28 -16.57
CA ASP A 159 32.99 3.12 -17.09
C ASP A 159 32.38 2.70 -18.44
N GLU A 160 33.19 2.69 -19.49
CA GLU A 160 32.79 2.36 -20.85
C GLU A 160 32.16 0.96 -20.91
N GLY A 161 30.90 0.90 -21.33
CA GLY A 161 30.18 -0.33 -21.54
C GLY A 161 29.37 -0.88 -20.32
N ILE A 162 29.56 -0.33 -19.13
CA ILE A 162 28.82 -0.72 -17.94
C ILE A 162 27.86 0.41 -17.56
N SER A 163 26.59 0.11 -17.42
CA SER A 163 25.60 1.05 -16.91
C SER A 163 25.12 0.65 -15.52
N VAL A 164 25.00 1.64 -14.63
CA VAL A 164 24.43 1.43 -13.29
C VAL A 164 23.03 2.05 -13.25
N ILE A 165 22.03 1.21 -13.01
CA ILE A 165 20.62 1.63 -12.93
C ILE A 165 20.12 1.33 -11.54
N ASP A 166 19.87 2.38 -10.76
CA ASP A 166 19.36 2.31 -9.38
C ASP A 166 20.09 1.27 -8.50
N GLY A 167 21.45 1.30 -8.58
CA GLY A 167 22.31 0.42 -7.82
C GLY A 167 22.56 -0.96 -8.42
N VAL A 168 21.96 -1.28 -9.57
CA VAL A 168 22.23 -2.52 -10.31
C VAL A 168 23.21 -2.24 -11.43
N GLU A 169 24.34 -2.93 -11.41
CA GLU A 169 25.36 -2.87 -12.46
C GLU A 169 24.97 -3.82 -13.59
N ILE A 170 24.98 -3.32 -14.84
CA ILE A 170 24.39 -4.02 -15.98
C ILE A 170 25.42 -4.10 -17.11
N SER A 171 25.60 -5.30 -17.65
CA SER A 171 26.42 -5.54 -18.83
C SER A 171 25.79 -4.93 -20.09
N PRO A 172 26.55 -4.76 -21.19
CA PRO A 172 26.01 -4.31 -22.47
C PRO A 172 24.89 -5.19 -23.03
N SER A 173 24.85 -6.46 -22.65
CA SER A 173 23.76 -7.40 -23.01
C SER A 173 22.50 -7.27 -22.15
N GLY A 174 22.49 -6.40 -21.15
CA GLY A 174 21.36 -6.21 -20.21
C GLY A 174 21.35 -7.19 -19.03
N ARG A 175 22.43 -7.93 -18.80
CA ARG A 175 22.54 -8.87 -17.68
C ARG A 175 23.06 -8.14 -16.44
N PRO A 176 22.43 -8.28 -15.25
CA PRO A 176 23.01 -7.83 -14.00
C PRO A 176 24.35 -8.51 -13.72
N ILE A 177 25.36 -7.73 -13.32
CA ILE A 177 26.72 -8.20 -13.01
C ILE A 177 27.15 -7.84 -11.59
N GLY A 178 26.43 -6.93 -10.92
CA GLY A 178 26.68 -6.58 -9.53
C GLY A 178 25.62 -5.67 -8.96
N TYR A 179 25.67 -5.53 -7.63
CA TYR A 179 24.72 -4.73 -6.84
C TYR A 179 25.47 -3.78 -5.92
N TRP A 180 25.15 -2.50 -5.97
CA TRP A 180 25.76 -1.47 -5.12
C TRP A 180 25.00 -1.34 -3.81
N ARG A 181 25.55 -1.91 -2.75
CA ARG A 181 25.04 -1.81 -1.39
C ARG A 181 25.44 -0.48 -0.77
N ILE A 182 24.49 0.15 -0.09
CA ILE A 182 24.66 1.37 0.67
C ILE A 182 24.86 0.99 2.14
N HIS A 183 25.99 1.37 2.72
CA HIS A 183 26.21 1.23 4.16
C HIS A 183 25.75 2.49 4.89
N ALA A 184 25.48 2.34 6.20
CA ALA A 184 25.20 3.48 7.07
C ALA A 184 26.33 4.53 6.96
N LYS A 185 25.97 5.80 7.21
CA LYS A 185 26.92 6.88 7.23
C LYS A 185 28.00 6.61 8.28
N ASP A 186 29.25 6.84 7.92
CA ASP A 186 30.36 6.79 8.86
C ASP A 186 30.30 7.97 9.86
N ALA A 187 31.21 7.98 10.83
CA ALA A 187 31.30 9.05 11.83
C ALA A 187 31.55 10.45 11.20
N ALA A 188 32.05 10.51 9.95
CA ALA A 188 32.23 11.74 9.19
C ALA A 188 30.99 12.11 8.35
N GLY A 189 29.92 11.35 8.43
CA GLY A 189 28.68 11.57 7.68
C GLY A 189 28.75 11.11 6.21
N LYS A 190 29.83 10.42 5.80
CA LYS A 190 30.02 9.94 4.44
C LYS A 190 29.33 8.57 4.26
N VAL A 191 28.53 8.45 3.21
CA VAL A 191 27.92 7.16 2.79
C VAL A 191 28.98 6.31 2.12
N ARG A 192 29.12 5.06 2.54
CA ARG A 192 30.01 4.09 1.91
C ARG A 192 29.20 3.18 1.00
N TYR A 193 29.70 2.96 -0.20
CA TYR A 193 29.13 2.03 -1.17
C TYR A 193 30.05 0.81 -1.32
N GLU A 194 29.45 -0.35 -1.47
CA GLU A 194 30.13 -1.63 -1.69
C GLU A 194 29.51 -2.33 -2.89
N LEU A 195 30.34 -2.75 -3.82
CA LEU A 195 29.88 -3.55 -4.95
C LEU A 195 29.87 -5.03 -4.54
N LEU A 196 28.69 -5.63 -4.57
CA LEU A 196 28.50 -7.05 -4.33
C LEU A 196 28.34 -7.76 -5.68
N PRO A 197 29.05 -8.90 -5.88
CA PRO A 197 28.88 -9.70 -7.09
C PRO A 197 27.52 -10.42 -7.09
N THR A 198 27.05 -10.78 -8.27
CA THR A 198 25.73 -11.44 -8.42
C THR A 198 25.63 -12.82 -7.79
N ASP A 199 26.72 -13.53 -7.56
CA ASP A 199 26.76 -14.83 -6.89
C ASP A 199 26.61 -14.74 -5.36
N ALA A 200 26.83 -13.56 -4.80
CA ALA A 200 26.63 -13.30 -3.37
C ALA A 200 25.24 -12.78 -3.02
N VAL A 201 24.45 -12.37 -4.04
CA VAL A 201 23.18 -11.69 -3.85
C VAL A 201 22.08 -12.34 -4.66
N ILE A 202 21.00 -12.73 -3.99
CA ILE A 202 19.77 -13.12 -4.64
C ILE A 202 18.83 -11.91 -4.59
N HIS A 203 18.40 -11.44 -5.75
CA HIS A 203 17.48 -10.31 -5.89
C HIS A 203 16.11 -10.82 -6.31
N VAL A 204 15.16 -10.84 -5.37
CA VAL A 204 13.78 -11.27 -5.60
C VAL A 204 12.93 -10.07 -5.99
N PHE A 205 12.38 -10.10 -7.18
CA PHE A 205 11.38 -9.12 -7.67
C PHE A 205 10.66 -9.67 -8.90
N GLU A 206 9.51 -9.11 -9.22
CA GLU A 206 8.72 -9.48 -10.41
C GLU A 206 8.76 -8.33 -11.44
N PRO A 207 9.47 -8.49 -12.57
CA PRO A 207 9.51 -7.47 -13.59
C PRO A 207 8.18 -7.43 -14.37
N SER A 208 7.52 -6.30 -14.42
CA SER A 208 6.31 -6.10 -15.22
C SER A 208 6.62 -5.76 -16.69
N ARG A 209 7.85 -5.34 -17.00
CA ARG A 209 8.30 -4.96 -18.34
C ARG A 209 9.75 -5.38 -18.59
N PRO A 210 10.10 -5.73 -19.84
CA PRO A 210 11.50 -5.99 -20.22
C PRO A 210 12.40 -4.80 -19.90
N GLY A 211 13.58 -5.07 -19.33
CA GLY A 211 14.56 -4.03 -18.96
C GLY A 211 14.22 -3.30 -17.66
N GLN A 212 13.34 -3.83 -16.85
CA GLN A 212 13.13 -3.44 -15.46
C GLN A 212 14.13 -4.21 -14.59
N TYR A 213 14.90 -3.50 -13.76
CA TYR A 213 15.94 -4.06 -12.91
C TYR A 213 15.68 -3.89 -11.41
N ARG A 214 14.59 -3.22 -11.06
CA ARG A 214 14.16 -3.01 -9.67
C ARG A 214 12.68 -3.31 -9.55
N GLY A 215 12.29 -3.83 -8.40
CA GLY A 215 10.90 -4.10 -8.07
C GLY A 215 10.09 -2.84 -7.76
N LEU A 216 8.77 -2.95 -7.88
CA LEU A 216 7.80 -1.94 -7.45
C LEU A 216 6.81 -2.60 -6.49
N PRO A 217 6.37 -1.89 -5.42
CA PRO A 217 5.35 -2.37 -4.50
C PRO A 217 4.14 -2.95 -5.23
N PHE A 218 3.59 -4.07 -4.78
CA PHE A 218 2.37 -4.60 -5.39
C PHE A 218 1.16 -3.67 -5.21
N LEU A 219 1.25 -2.75 -4.26
CA LEU A 219 0.24 -1.73 -4.00
C LEU A 219 0.30 -0.53 -4.97
N TYR A 220 1.36 -0.37 -5.79
CA TYR A 220 1.54 0.83 -6.60
C TYR A 220 0.32 1.21 -7.49
N PRO A 221 -0.45 0.27 -8.07
CA PRO A 221 -1.58 0.62 -8.93
C PRO A 221 -2.80 1.12 -8.14
N VAL A 222 -2.85 0.86 -6.84
CA VAL A 222 -4.03 1.10 -5.99
C VAL A 222 -3.79 2.11 -4.86
N ILE A 223 -2.62 2.73 -4.79
CA ILE A 223 -2.27 3.71 -3.75
C ILE A 223 -3.28 4.85 -3.70
N ASN A 224 -3.67 5.40 -4.86
CA ASN A 224 -4.67 6.47 -4.91
C ASN A 224 -6.06 6.00 -4.44
N ASP A 225 -6.47 4.79 -4.82
CA ASP A 225 -7.74 4.21 -4.36
C ASP A 225 -7.74 3.97 -2.83
N LEU A 226 -6.59 3.64 -2.23
CA LEU A 226 -6.42 3.53 -0.78
C LEU A 226 -6.54 4.88 -0.07
N LEU A 227 -5.96 5.94 -0.65
CA LEU A 227 -6.10 7.30 -0.14
C LEU A 227 -7.56 7.78 -0.22
N ASP A 228 -8.23 7.54 -1.34
CA ASP A 228 -9.66 7.86 -1.50
C ASP A 228 -10.54 7.11 -0.47
N LEU A 229 -10.23 5.83 -0.18
CA LEU A 229 -10.91 5.06 0.86
C LEU A 229 -10.69 5.65 2.26
N LYS A 230 -9.47 6.10 2.55
CA LYS A 230 -9.14 6.75 3.83
C LYS A 230 -9.92 8.06 3.99
N ASP A 231 -9.90 8.91 2.96
CA ASP A 231 -10.62 10.19 2.97
C ASP A 231 -12.13 9.98 3.11
N LEU A 232 -12.70 9.04 2.37
CA LEU A 232 -14.12 8.69 2.47
C LEU A 232 -14.49 8.26 3.91
N ARG A 233 -13.67 7.42 4.52
CA ARG A 233 -13.87 6.97 5.91
C ARG A 233 -13.83 8.14 6.90
N GLU A 234 -12.85 9.03 6.76
CA GLU A 234 -12.71 10.19 7.63
C GLU A 234 -13.89 11.15 7.50
N LEU A 235 -14.32 11.44 6.27
CA LEU A 235 -15.48 12.31 6.00
C LEU A 235 -16.79 11.71 6.53
N GLU A 236 -17.01 10.41 6.32
CA GLU A 236 -18.22 9.75 6.85
C GLU A 236 -18.22 9.68 8.39
N MET A 237 -17.06 9.45 9.00
CA MET A 237 -16.94 9.47 10.46
C MET A 237 -17.16 10.88 11.03
N ALA A 238 -16.67 11.93 10.36
CA ALA A 238 -16.91 13.31 10.74
C ALA A 238 -18.42 13.62 10.64
N ALA A 239 -19.04 13.31 9.51
CA ALA A 239 -20.48 13.53 9.31
C ALA A 239 -21.36 12.74 10.28
N ALA A 240 -20.97 11.51 10.64
CA ALA A 240 -21.68 10.72 11.65
C ALA A 240 -21.55 11.33 13.05
N LYS A 241 -20.39 11.86 13.42
CA LYS A 241 -20.19 12.57 14.69
C LYS A 241 -21.02 13.85 14.74
N ASP A 242 -20.97 14.67 13.68
CA ASP A 242 -21.77 15.90 13.59
C ASP A 242 -23.28 15.60 13.72
N ALA A 243 -23.75 14.55 13.04
CA ALA A 243 -25.15 14.13 13.14
C ALA A 243 -25.53 13.65 14.55
N ALA A 244 -24.59 13.03 15.29
CA ALA A 244 -24.81 12.56 16.65
C ALA A 244 -24.77 13.70 17.70
N GLU A 245 -24.11 14.81 17.39
CA GLU A 245 -24.02 15.98 18.28
C GLU A 245 -25.31 16.79 18.32
N ILE A 246 -26.10 16.80 17.23
CA ILE A 246 -27.38 17.51 17.15
C ILE A 246 -28.53 16.63 17.59
N THR A 247 -28.91 16.71 18.88
CA THR A 247 -29.96 15.83 19.44
C THR A 247 -31.35 16.45 19.36
N ASN A 248 -31.52 17.74 19.60
CA ASN A 248 -32.79 18.44 19.55
C ASN A 248 -32.67 19.91 19.15
N VAL A 249 -33.50 20.35 18.22
CA VAL A 249 -33.57 21.75 17.78
C VAL A 249 -34.96 22.28 18.21
N TYR A 250 -34.97 23.28 19.09
CA TYR A 250 -36.17 23.96 19.50
C TYR A 250 -36.32 25.27 18.72
N LYS A 251 -37.39 25.39 17.96
CA LYS A 251 -37.75 26.61 17.24
C LYS A 251 -38.92 27.28 17.96
N THR A 252 -38.74 28.51 18.42
CA THR A 252 -39.86 29.30 19.04
C THR A 252 -40.26 30.42 18.07
N GLU A 253 -41.55 30.66 17.90
CA GLU A 253 -42.08 31.73 17.02
C GLU A 253 -41.72 33.15 17.51
N THR A 254 -41.60 33.31 18.82
CA THR A 254 -41.30 34.60 19.46
C THR A 254 -39.82 34.85 19.71
N GLY A 255 -38.96 33.84 19.56
CA GLY A 255 -37.52 33.92 19.85
C GLY A 255 -37.16 34.08 21.32
N GLU A 256 -38.13 34.06 22.22
CA GLU A 256 -37.96 34.12 23.65
C GLU A 256 -38.50 32.81 24.28
N LEU A 257 -37.65 32.09 24.98
CA LEU A 257 -38.08 31.00 25.87
C LEU A 257 -38.57 31.62 27.17
N SER A 258 -39.73 31.21 27.63
CA SER A 258 -40.20 31.61 28.94
C SER A 258 -39.22 31.14 30.03
N SER A 259 -39.08 31.93 31.06
CA SER A 259 -38.21 31.60 32.21
C SER A 259 -38.61 30.27 32.89
N GLN A 260 -39.80 29.75 32.60
CA GLN A 260 -40.33 28.50 33.11
C GLN A 260 -39.85 27.30 32.26
N GLU A 261 -39.72 27.45 30.95
CA GLU A 261 -39.17 26.43 30.03
C GLU A 261 -37.67 26.28 30.21
N LEU A 262 -36.95 27.39 30.49
CA LEU A 262 -35.52 27.40 30.85
C LEU A 262 -35.24 26.66 32.18
N ARG A 263 -36.18 26.70 33.15
CA ARG A 263 -36.05 26.02 34.43
C ARG A 263 -36.35 24.51 34.37
N GLN A 264 -37.10 24.09 33.37
CA GLN A 264 -37.42 22.67 33.13
C GLN A 264 -36.33 21.95 32.34
N SER A 265 -35.48 22.69 31.62
CA SER A 265 -34.31 22.09 31.01
C SER A 265 -33.33 21.69 32.12
N ARG A 266 -33.09 20.42 32.28
CA ARG A 266 -32.31 19.75 33.34
C ARG A 266 -30.82 20.17 33.35
N PHE A 267 -30.45 21.09 32.49
CA PHE A 267 -29.08 21.65 32.34
C PHE A 267 -29.20 23.15 32.40
N GLY A 268 -28.76 23.72 33.53
CA GLY A 268 -28.72 25.15 33.76
C GLY A 268 -27.96 25.88 32.65
N ILE A 269 -28.72 26.60 31.81
CA ILE A 269 -28.13 27.56 30.90
C ILE A 269 -27.62 28.71 31.76
N PRO A 270 -26.34 29.11 31.66
CA PRO A 270 -25.87 30.30 32.36
C PRO A 270 -26.74 31.48 31.98
N THR A 271 -27.29 32.21 32.95
CA THR A 271 -28.01 33.45 32.72
C THR A 271 -27.06 34.45 32.08
N ALA A 272 -26.97 34.43 30.75
CA ALA A 272 -26.24 35.45 30.00
C ALA A 272 -27.04 36.74 30.13
N GLY A 273 -26.41 37.73 30.66
CA GLY A 273 -26.95 39.11 30.69
C GLY A 273 -27.31 39.54 29.27
N THR A 274 -28.30 40.39 29.17
CA THR A 274 -28.88 40.99 27.97
C THR A 274 -27.81 41.72 27.13
N SER A 275 -27.00 41.00 26.38
CA SER A 275 -26.12 41.56 25.36
C SER A 275 -26.37 40.86 24.02
N THR A 276 -26.97 41.62 23.13
CA THR A 276 -27.38 41.18 21.76
C THR A 276 -26.29 41.50 20.73
N THR A 277 -25.00 41.26 21.03
CA THR A 277 -23.92 41.48 20.05
C THR A 277 -23.66 40.23 19.21
N PRO A 278 -23.30 40.38 17.92
CA PRO A 278 -23.00 39.21 17.02
C PRO A 278 -21.89 38.28 17.56
N ALA A 279 -21.01 38.77 18.41
CA ALA A 279 -19.96 37.98 19.05
C ALA A 279 -20.52 36.90 20.02
N ASP A 280 -21.63 37.20 20.73
CA ASP A 280 -22.29 36.26 21.63
C ASP A 280 -22.93 35.09 20.90
N ARG A 281 -23.39 35.32 19.67
CA ARG A 281 -23.96 34.22 18.85
C ARG A 281 -22.92 33.19 18.49
N THR A 282 -21.72 33.63 18.13
CA THR A 282 -20.63 32.72 17.69
C THR A 282 -20.07 31.89 18.85
N ALA A 283 -20.03 32.43 20.06
CA ALA A 283 -19.66 31.70 21.27
C ALA A 283 -20.68 30.63 21.64
N TYR A 284 -21.97 30.94 21.50
CA TYR A 284 -23.07 30.02 21.83
C TYR A 284 -23.07 28.76 20.96
N TYR A 285 -22.73 28.89 19.68
CA TYR A 285 -22.63 27.74 18.75
C TYR A 285 -21.32 26.94 18.90
N ARG A 286 -20.27 27.56 19.44
CA ARG A 286 -18.97 26.89 19.63
C ARG A 286 -18.89 25.95 20.81
N ASP A 287 -19.68 26.22 21.86
CA ASP A 287 -19.63 25.48 23.13
C ASP A 287 -20.74 24.42 23.27
N ALA A 288 -21.43 24.08 22.16
CA ALA A 288 -22.41 22.99 22.17
C ALA A 288 -21.67 21.66 22.29
N ALA A 289 -21.65 21.10 23.50
CA ALA A 289 -21.11 19.76 23.73
C ALA A 289 -22.09 18.69 23.20
N PRO A 290 -21.59 17.50 22.81
CA PRO A 290 -22.41 16.39 22.29
C PRO A 290 -23.62 16.10 23.18
N GLY A 291 -24.80 15.97 22.56
CA GLY A 291 -26.04 15.68 23.29
C GLY A 291 -26.75 16.88 23.92
N ARG A 292 -26.39 18.11 23.59
CA ARG A 292 -27.06 19.32 24.07
C ARG A 292 -28.14 19.80 23.12
N ASN A 293 -29.21 20.35 23.73
CA ASN A 293 -30.31 20.98 22.98
C ASN A 293 -29.88 22.33 22.44
N LEU A 294 -30.08 22.56 21.14
CA LEU A 294 -29.81 23.84 20.50
C LEU A 294 -31.11 24.66 20.49
N VAL A 295 -31.06 25.87 21.07
CA VAL A 295 -32.20 26.79 21.10
C VAL A 295 -31.98 27.89 20.08
N LEU A 296 -32.91 28.00 19.10
CA LEU A 296 -32.84 28.99 18.03
C LEU A 296 -33.71 30.20 18.36
N LYS A 297 -33.29 31.39 17.91
CA LYS A 297 -34.08 32.61 18.01
C LYS A 297 -35.09 32.71 16.85
N SER A 298 -36.15 33.48 17.04
CA SER A 298 -37.17 33.72 15.99
C SER A 298 -36.51 34.27 14.74
N GLY A 299 -36.83 33.65 13.58
CA GLY A 299 -36.25 33.98 12.28
C GLY A 299 -35.03 33.16 11.86
N ASP A 300 -34.43 32.37 12.78
CA ASP A 300 -33.37 31.43 12.44
C ASP A 300 -34.05 30.08 12.11
N SER A 301 -33.88 29.58 10.90
CA SER A 301 -34.27 28.22 10.54
C SER A 301 -33.02 27.42 10.28
N ILE A 302 -32.80 26.36 11.05
CA ILE A 302 -31.86 25.31 10.66
C ILE A 302 -32.70 24.25 9.97
N GLU A 303 -32.49 24.10 8.68
CA GLU A 303 -32.90 22.86 8.05
C GLU A 303 -32.06 21.75 8.65
N GLN A 304 -32.73 20.83 9.34
CA GLN A 304 -32.11 19.60 9.78
C GLN A 304 -31.64 18.89 8.50
N PHE A 305 -30.36 18.95 8.20
CA PHE A 305 -29.76 17.95 7.35
C PHE A 305 -29.91 16.62 8.08
N ARG A 306 -31.02 15.94 7.89
CA ARG A 306 -31.11 14.51 8.18
C ARG A 306 -30.15 13.83 7.23
N SER A 307 -28.93 13.74 7.66
CA SER A 307 -27.99 12.84 7.03
C SER A 307 -28.43 11.43 7.40
N ASP A 308 -29.02 10.69 6.47
CA ASP A 308 -29.19 9.23 6.58
C ASP A 308 -27.81 8.53 6.49
N ARG A 309 -26.81 9.11 7.16
CA ARG A 309 -25.44 8.63 7.15
C ARG A 309 -25.16 7.80 8.42
N PRO A 310 -24.41 6.67 8.27
CA PRO A 310 -23.91 6.13 7.00
C PRO A 310 -25.02 5.53 6.14
N SER A 311 -25.14 6.06 4.92
CA SER A 311 -26.16 5.59 3.97
C SER A 311 -25.78 4.21 3.39
N VAL A 312 -26.78 3.45 2.93
CA VAL A 312 -26.54 2.21 2.17
C VAL A 312 -25.68 2.47 0.96
N ALA A 313 -25.88 3.60 0.27
CA ALA A 313 -25.09 4.01 -0.88
C ALA A 313 -23.60 4.22 -0.55
N CYS A 314 -23.29 4.78 0.62
CA CYS A 314 -21.90 4.93 1.07
C CYS A 314 -21.24 3.57 1.30
N ARG A 315 -21.94 2.63 1.94
CA ARG A 315 -21.46 1.26 2.15
C ARG A 315 -21.19 0.53 0.83
N GLU A 316 -22.06 0.68 -0.14
CA GLU A 316 -21.91 0.09 -1.48
C GLU A 316 -20.72 0.70 -2.22
N HIS A 317 -20.53 2.02 -2.14
CA HIS A 317 -19.40 2.70 -2.76
C HIS A 317 -18.07 2.30 -2.11
N TRP A 318 -18.03 2.20 -0.78
CA TRP A 318 -16.87 1.75 -0.03
C TRP A 318 -16.48 0.31 -0.40
N ARG A 319 -17.48 -0.55 -0.53
CA ARG A 319 -17.30 -1.93 -1.00
C ARG A 319 -16.71 -1.95 -2.41
N TYR A 320 -17.26 -1.17 -3.34
CA TYR A 320 -16.75 -1.08 -4.70
C TYR A 320 -15.28 -0.64 -4.76
N LEU A 321 -14.89 0.38 -4.01
CA LEU A 321 -13.49 0.82 -3.94
C LEU A 321 -12.59 -0.27 -3.34
N THR A 322 -13.04 -0.97 -2.30
CA THR A 322 -12.27 -2.06 -1.70
C THR A 322 -12.12 -3.25 -2.65
N GLU A 323 -13.17 -3.63 -3.38
CA GLU A 323 -13.11 -4.66 -4.41
C GLU A 323 -12.13 -4.27 -5.53
N ARG A 324 -12.08 -3.00 -5.89
CA ARG A 324 -11.13 -2.46 -6.88
C ARG A 324 -9.68 -2.53 -6.36
N VAL A 325 -9.43 -2.18 -5.12
CA VAL A 325 -8.11 -2.34 -4.47
C VAL A 325 -7.70 -3.80 -4.47
N CYS A 326 -8.58 -4.71 -4.03
CA CYS A 326 -8.32 -6.15 -4.03
C CYS A 326 -7.98 -6.68 -5.43
N SER A 327 -8.75 -6.25 -6.43
CA SER A 327 -8.54 -6.63 -7.83
C SER A 327 -7.21 -6.12 -8.38
N GLY A 328 -6.83 -4.87 -8.06
CA GLY A 328 -5.57 -4.27 -8.52
C GLY A 328 -4.33 -4.92 -7.95
N VAL A 329 -4.43 -5.47 -6.74
CA VAL A 329 -3.36 -6.24 -6.08
C VAL A 329 -3.38 -7.71 -6.48
N GLY A 330 -4.53 -8.20 -6.97
CA GLY A 330 -4.73 -9.60 -7.35
C GLY A 330 -5.12 -10.50 -6.18
N ILE A 331 -5.56 -9.96 -5.05
CA ILE A 331 -6.09 -10.70 -3.90
C ILE A 331 -7.60 -10.75 -4.00
N ALA A 332 -8.22 -11.92 -3.86
CA ALA A 332 -9.66 -12.03 -3.92
C ALA A 332 -10.31 -11.30 -2.72
N TYR A 333 -11.33 -10.46 -2.99
CA TYR A 333 -12.05 -9.69 -1.97
C TYR A 333 -12.55 -10.56 -0.81
N VAL A 334 -13.06 -11.75 -1.12
CA VAL A 334 -13.58 -12.71 -0.11
C VAL A 334 -12.52 -13.21 0.88
N MET A 335 -11.23 -13.13 0.54
CA MET A 335 -10.14 -13.48 1.47
C MET A 335 -9.90 -12.37 2.48
N VAL A 336 -10.12 -11.12 2.07
CA VAL A 336 -9.99 -9.94 2.93
C VAL A 336 -11.23 -9.77 3.80
N TYR A 337 -12.43 -9.92 3.21
CA TYR A 337 -13.73 -9.77 3.86
C TYR A 337 -14.57 -11.05 3.75
N PRO A 338 -14.52 -11.92 4.76
CA PRO A 338 -15.22 -13.22 4.75
C PRO A 338 -16.73 -13.16 4.66
N ASP A 339 -17.36 -12.03 4.98
CA ASP A 339 -18.83 -11.85 4.97
C ASP A 339 -19.48 -12.11 3.60
N SER A 340 -18.66 -12.09 2.54
CA SER A 340 -19.10 -12.36 1.18
C SER A 340 -19.04 -13.84 0.79
N MET A 341 -18.73 -14.73 1.73
CA MET A 341 -18.60 -16.17 1.47
C MET A 341 -19.95 -16.81 1.14
N GLN A 342 -20.21 -17.03 -0.14
CA GLN A 342 -21.39 -17.76 -0.61
C GLN A 342 -20.99 -18.91 -1.54
N GLY A 343 -21.13 -20.15 -1.05
CA GLY A 343 -21.16 -21.39 -1.81
C GLY A 343 -20.10 -21.55 -2.90
N THR A 344 -20.56 -21.70 -4.15
CA THR A 344 -19.72 -21.95 -5.33
C THR A 344 -18.85 -20.77 -5.74
N VAL A 345 -19.31 -19.53 -5.50
CA VAL A 345 -18.55 -18.30 -5.83
C VAL A 345 -17.29 -18.22 -4.97
N TYR A 346 -17.40 -18.55 -3.70
CA TYR A 346 -16.24 -18.61 -2.78
C TYR A 346 -15.18 -19.60 -3.27
N ARG A 347 -15.61 -20.82 -3.64
CA ARG A 347 -14.68 -21.84 -4.16
C ARG A 347 -13.99 -21.37 -5.44
N GLY A 348 -14.73 -20.81 -6.39
CA GLY A 348 -14.17 -20.27 -7.63
C GLY A 348 -13.16 -19.14 -7.37
N SER A 349 -13.44 -18.25 -6.43
CA SER A 349 -12.51 -17.18 -6.06
C SER A 349 -11.24 -17.70 -5.41
N LEU A 350 -11.33 -18.72 -4.57
CA LEU A 350 -10.16 -19.39 -3.99
C LEU A 350 -9.32 -20.13 -5.03
N ASP A 351 -9.93 -20.81 -5.99
CA ASP A 351 -9.22 -21.51 -7.06
C ASP A 351 -8.44 -20.53 -7.95
N MET A 352 -9.04 -19.39 -8.29
CA MET A 352 -8.36 -18.33 -9.03
C MET A 352 -7.20 -17.73 -8.23
N ALA A 353 -7.41 -17.42 -6.94
CA ALA A 353 -6.38 -16.90 -6.07
C ALA A 353 -5.24 -17.91 -5.85
N SER A 354 -5.56 -19.20 -5.71
CA SER A 354 -4.57 -20.24 -5.47
C SER A 354 -3.57 -20.40 -6.61
N SER A 355 -4.01 -20.25 -7.87
CA SER A 355 -3.10 -20.29 -9.03
C SER A 355 -2.13 -19.10 -9.03
N MET A 356 -2.58 -17.93 -8.65
CA MET A 356 -1.73 -16.74 -8.53
C MET A 356 -0.70 -16.89 -7.40
N PHE A 357 -1.14 -17.32 -6.23
CA PHE A 357 -0.23 -17.54 -5.09
C PHE A 357 0.77 -18.66 -5.37
N ARG A 358 0.35 -19.73 -6.04
CA ARG A 358 1.24 -20.81 -6.44
C ARG A 358 2.36 -20.34 -7.36
N ALA A 359 2.08 -19.47 -8.32
CA ALA A 359 3.11 -18.90 -9.18
C ALA A 359 4.15 -18.12 -8.37
N ARG A 360 3.71 -17.34 -7.39
CA ARG A 360 4.60 -16.54 -6.51
C ARG A 360 5.33 -17.37 -5.48
N SER A 361 4.69 -18.42 -4.98
CA SER A 361 5.35 -19.41 -4.12
C SER A 361 6.53 -20.08 -4.83
N LEU A 362 6.40 -20.38 -6.13
CA LEU A 362 7.50 -20.93 -6.92
C LEU A 362 8.66 -19.93 -7.06
N VAL A 363 8.39 -18.64 -7.24
CA VAL A 363 9.46 -17.62 -7.29
C VAL A 363 10.28 -17.62 -6.00
N ILE A 364 9.63 -17.75 -4.84
CA ILE A 364 10.34 -17.81 -3.54
C ILE A 364 11.04 -19.15 -3.37
N ALA A 365 10.48 -20.24 -3.88
CA ALA A 365 11.07 -21.58 -3.75
C ALA A 365 12.29 -21.79 -4.68
N ASP A 366 12.35 -21.07 -5.80
CA ASP A 366 13.46 -21.12 -6.77
C ASP A 366 14.67 -20.27 -6.32
N VAL A 367 14.51 -19.44 -5.31
CA VAL A 367 15.50 -18.57 -4.69
C VAL A 367 16.30 -19.30 -3.60
#